data_b40d78c46a35bfad334c41aec0c8e271
#
_entry.id   b40d78c46a35bfad334c41aec0c8e271
#
_cell.length_a   1.000
_cell.length_b   1.000
_cell.length_c   1.000
_cell.angle_alpha   90.00
_cell.angle_beta   90.00
_cell.angle_gamma   90.00
#
_symmetry.space_group_name_H-M   'P 1'
#
loop_
_entity.id
_entity.type
_entity.pdbx_description
1 polymer ?
#
loop_
_entity_poly.entity_id
_entity_poly.type
_entity_poly.pdbx_seq_one_letter_code
_entity_poly.pdbx_strand_id
1 'polypeptide(L)'
;MAAVYGEERVNYYTNDHQYGAQVAVLAGGGYVVSWVSRGQDGSDDGIYAQRYNSVGMPVGVEFQVNSTTAGTQFQPAIVSLSDGGFVIVWSDQYADGSSWGVFAQRYDALGVARGSQFLVNQYTLYDQGTPAIAAVDGGFVVTWASLYQDDGGSYGVYARRYANDGSPSSAEFRVNTNLGGSQNEPAIATFASGAFVVVWRSDSQDGSGAGDRKSTRLNSSH
;
A
#
# COMPACT_ATOMS: atom_id res chain seq x y z
N MET A 1 28.01 9.78 -15.62
CA MET A 1 28.18 9.69 -14.14
C MET A 1 26.87 10.16 -13.51
N ALA A 2 26.27 9.36 -12.64
CA ALA A 2 25.14 9.84 -11.88
C ALA A 2 25.62 10.93 -10.91
N ALA A 3 24.94 12.07 -10.90
CA ALA A 3 25.21 13.10 -9.90
C ALA A 3 24.78 12.54 -8.54
N VAL A 4 25.71 12.44 -7.61
CA VAL A 4 25.40 12.17 -6.20
C VAL A 4 25.06 13.52 -5.60
N TYR A 5 23.77 13.79 -5.45
CA TYR A 5 23.29 14.93 -4.67
C TYR A 5 23.49 14.60 -3.18
N GLY A 6 23.71 15.62 -2.35
CA GLY A 6 23.71 15.46 -0.90
C GLY A 6 22.35 14.95 -0.39
N GLU A 7 22.31 14.57 0.88
CA GLU A 7 21.05 14.22 1.54
C GLU A 7 20.14 15.46 1.64
N GLU A 8 18.87 15.28 1.28
CA GLU A 8 17.85 16.32 1.36
C GLU A 8 16.66 15.83 2.18
N ARG A 9 16.11 16.73 2.98
CA ARG A 9 14.92 16.43 3.77
C ARG A 9 13.68 16.44 2.87
N VAL A 10 12.86 15.39 2.96
CA VAL A 10 11.65 15.21 2.15
C VAL A 10 10.47 16.01 2.70
N ASN A 11 10.25 15.99 4.03
CA ASN A 11 9.12 16.59 4.71
C ASN A 11 9.36 18.07 5.06
N TYR A 12 8.33 18.91 4.93
CA TYR A 12 8.34 20.29 5.44
C TYR A 12 7.92 20.36 6.90
N TYR A 13 6.90 19.61 7.28
CA TYR A 13 6.50 19.52 8.68
C TYR A 13 7.55 18.75 9.48
N THR A 14 8.00 19.37 10.60
CA THR A 14 9.14 18.84 11.39
C THR A 14 8.81 18.63 12.87
N ASN A 15 7.56 18.90 13.25
CA ASN A 15 7.13 18.59 14.61
C ASN A 15 6.80 17.11 14.69
N ASP A 16 7.13 16.50 15.85
CA ASP A 16 6.92 15.08 16.14
C ASP A 16 7.60 14.14 15.12
N HIS A 17 7.12 12.90 14.95
CA HIS A 17 7.77 11.85 14.18
C HIS A 17 7.23 11.77 12.74
N GLN A 18 8.15 11.61 11.78
CA GLN A 18 7.86 11.23 10.42
C GLN A 18 8.63 9.95 10.11
N TYR A 19 7.94 8.93 9.58
CA TYR A 19 8.54 7.59 9.40
C TYR A 19 7.82 6.78 8.30
N GLY A 20 8.33 5.58 7.99
CA GLY A 20 7.69 4.67 7.06
C GLY A 20 7.68 5.16 5.61
N ALA A 21 8.70 5.94 5.20
CA ALA A 21 8.77 6.50 3.85
C ALA A 21 8.79 5.41 2.77
N GLN A 22 8.00 5.65 1.71
CA GLN A 22 7.91 4.83 0.51
C GLN A 22 8.09 5.70 -0.72
N VAL A 23 8.62 5.15 -1.81
CA VAL A 23 8.88 5.90 -3.04
C VAL A 23 8.42 5.13 -4.27
N ALA A 24 7.82 5.85 -5.23
CA ALA A 24 7.52 5.33 -6.56
C ALA A 24 8.04 6.29 -7.63
N VAL A 25 8.74 5.74 -8.63
CA VAL A 25 9.16 6.49 -9.82
C VAL A 25 7.97 6.60 -10.76
N LEU A 26 7.69 7.81 -11.26
CA LEU A 26 6.57 8.07 -12.16
C LEU A 26 6.95 7.81 -13.62
N ALA A 27 6.01 7.29 -14.41
CA ALA A 27 6.21 7.00 -15.84
C ALA A 27 6.58 8.27 -16.66
N GLY A 28 6.10 9.44 -16.27
CA GLY A 28 6.42 10.73 -16.88
C GLY A 28 7.76 11.34 -16.43
N GLY A 29 8.56 10.62 -15.63
CA GLY A 29 9.76 11.10 -14.97
C GLY A 29 9.46 11.75 -13.62
N GLY A 30 10.48 11.80 -12.74
CA GLY A 30 10.30 12.20 -11.34
C GLY A 30 9.80 11.06 -10.47
N TYR A 31 9.41 11.39 -9.24
CA TYR A 31 8.98 10.40 -8.26
C TYR A 31 8.05 11.03 -7.22
N VAL A 32 7.38 10.18 -6.47
CA VAL A 32 6.57 10.56 -5.30
C VAL A 32 7.11 9.81 -4.11
N VAL A 33 7.24 10.51 -2.97
CA VAL A 33 7.52 9.92 -1.68
C VAL A 33 6.26 10.05 -0.83
N SER A 34 5.85 8.99 -0.14
CA SER A 34 4.81 9.01 0.88
C SER A 34 5.38 8.58 2.22
N TRP A 35 4.84 9.07 3.32
CA TRP A 35 5.29 8.78 4.69
C TRP A 35 4.16 8.93 5.69
N VAL A 36 4.39 8.45 6.90
CA VAL A 36 3.55 8.72 8.06
C VAL A 36 4.06 9.99 8.73
N SER A 37 3.15 10.91 9.07
CA SER A 37 3.45 12.12 9.85
C SER A 37 2.54 12.21 11.06
N ARG A 38 3.14 12.22 12.25
CA ARG A 38 2.40 12.29 13.50
C ARG A 38 1.95 13.71 13.81
N GLY A 39 0.67 13.85 14.18
CA GLY A 39 0.09 15.10 14.65
C GLY A 39 -0.07 16.21 13.61
N GLN A 40 0.31 15.99 12.34
CA GLN A 40 0.29 17.03 11.31
C GLN A 40 -1.14 17.37 10.87
N ASP A 41 -2.06 16.42 10.90
CA ASP A 41 -3.48 16.60 10.55
C ASP A 41 -4.37 16.97 11.76
N GLY A 42 -3.76 17.12 12.93
CA GLY A 42 -4.45 17.43 14.20
C GLY A 42 -4.96 16.23 14.96
N SER A 43 -4.61 15.00 14.53
CA SER A 43 -4.89 13.74 15.21
C SER A 43 -3.59 12.98 15.49
N ASP A 44 -3.63 11.63 15.49
CA ASP A 44 -2.44 10.79 15.71
C ASP A 44 -1.52 10.76 14.47
N ASP A 45 -1.47 9.65 13.76
CA ASP A 45 -0.65 9.48 12.56
C ASP A 45 -1.50 9.65 11.29
N GLY A 46 -1.03 10.46 10.36
CA GLY A 46 -1.64 10.66 9.04
C GLY A 46 -0.66 10.35 7.90
N ILE A 47 -1.17 10.07 6.70
CA ILE A 47 -0.37 9.80 5.51
C ILE A 47 -0.17 11.08 4.71
N TYR A 48 1.08 11.39 4.41
CA TYR A 48 1.50 12.55 3.63
C TYR A 48 2.34 12.12 2.43
N ALA A 49 2.38 12.96 1.41
CA ALA A 49 3.19 12.72 0.23
C ALA A 49 3.74 14.02 -0.37
N GLN A 50 4.88 13.91 -1.07
CA GLN A 50 5.50 14.98 -1.84
C GLN A 50 5.95 14.45 -3.19
N ARG A 51 5.68 15.22 -4.24
CA ARG A 51 6.14 14.93 -5.61
C ARG A 51 7.46 15.63 -5.90
N TYR A 52 8.26 15.00 -6.72
CA TYR A 52 9.54 15.51 -7.21
C TYR A 52 9.63 15.34 -8.71
N ASN A 53 10.31 16.27 -9.39
CA ASN A 53 10.64 16.13 -10.80
C ASN A 53 11.85 15.19 -11.00
N SER A 54 12.24 14.96 -12.25
CA SER A 54 13.32 14.04 -12.62
C SER A 54 14.73 14.49 -12.17
N VAL A 55 14.88 15.74 -11.71
CA VAL A 55 16.14 16.27 -11.16
C VAL A 55 16.10 16.43 -9.64
N GLY A 56 15.05 15.88 -8.98
CA GLY A 56 14.95 15.85 -7.52
C GLY A 56 14.33 17.10 -6.89
N MET A 57 13.87 18.07 -7.67
CA MET A 57 13.23 19.28 -7.12
C MET A 57 11.77 19.00 -6.78
N PRO A 58 11.27 19.49 -5.62
CA PRO A 58 9.87 19.33 -5.24
C PRO A 58 8.93 19.99 -6.24
N VAL A 59 7.82 19.32 -6.53
CA VAL A 59 6.73 19.79 -7.39
C VAL A 59 5.50 20.04 -6.55
N GLY A 60 5.16 21.31 -6.34
CA GLY A 60 4.12 21.72 -5.40
C GLY A 60 4.59 21.63 -3.94
N VAL A 61 3.63 21.50 -3.04
CA VAL A 61 3.86 21.33 -1.59
C VAL A 61 3.53 19.90 -1.17
N GLU A 62 3.99 19.48 0.00
CA GLU A 62 3.52 18.23 0.60
C GLU A 62 2.00 18.31 0.82
N PHE A 63 1.34 17.17 0.68
CA PHE A 63 -0.11 17.08 0.80
C PHE A 63 -0.53 15.87 1.61
N GLN A 64 -1.64 16.02 2.31
CA GLN A 64 -2.27 14.94 3.04
C GLN A 64 -2.95 13.96 2.07
N VAL A 65 -2.78 12.67 2.29
CA VAL A 65 -3.32 11.59 1.44
C VAL A 65 -4.68 11.11 1.94
N ASN A 66 -4.77 10.81 3.23
CA ASN A 66 -6.00 10.37 3.89
C ASN A 66 -6.97 11.55 4.06
N SER A 67 -8.26 11.33 3.80
CA SER A 67 -9.32 12.31 4.08
C SER A 67 -10.00 12.09 5.43
N THR A 68 -9.92 10.87 5.99
CA THR A 68 -10.30 10.58 7.37
C THR A 68 -9.10 10.83 8.26
N THR A 69 -9.22 11.74 9.23
CA THR A 69 -8.13 12.14 10.12
C THR A 69 -8.27 11.56 11.54
N ALA A 70 -9.45 11.02 11.88
CA ALA A 70 -9.68 10.40 13.18
C ALA A 70 -8.91 9.09 13.32
N GLY A 71 -8.21 8.90 14.44
CA GLY A 71 -7.40 7.71 14.70
C GLY A 71 -6.05 7.75 13.97
N THR A 72 -5.51 6.59 13.75
CA THR A 72 -4.16 6.40 13.21
C THR A 72 -4.23 5.87 11.78
N GLN A 73 -3.48 6.49 10.86
CA GLN A 73 -3.23 5.98 9.51
C GLN A 73 -1.73 5.70 9.36
N PHE A 74 -1.39 4.48 8.95
CA PHE A 74 0.01 4.05 8.92
C PHE A 74 0.30 3.00 7.83
N GLN A 75 1.58 2.61 7.69
CA GLN A 75 2.03 1.62 6.71
C GLN A 75 1.66 1.99 5.27
N PRO A 76 2.01 3.20 4.78
CA PRO A 76 1.76 3.53 3.39
C PRO A 76 2.55 2.61 2.45
N ALA A 77 1.94 2.27 1.30
CA ALA A 77 2.63 1.72 0.16
C ALA A 77 2.18 2.46 -1.10
N ILE A 78 3.05 2.59 -2.08
CA ILE A 78 2.82 3.41 -3.26
C ILE A 78 3.24 2.70 -4.53
N VAL A 79 2.49 2.87 -5.61
CA VAL A 79 2.85 2.41 -6.95
C VAL A 79 2.51 3.44 -8.01
N SER A 80 3.33 3.54 -9.04
CA SER A 80 3.02 4.28 -10.26
C SER A 80 2.22 3.41 -11.23
N LEU A 81 1.29 4.04 -11.96
CA LEU A 81 0.43 3.40 -12.95
C LEU A 81 0.92 3.70 -14.37
N SER A 82 0.52 2.86 -15.33
CA SER A 82 0.87 3.01 -16.75
C SER A 82 0.27 4.25 -17.41
N ASP A 83 -0.80 4.82 -16.84
CA ASP A 83 -1.40 6.09 -17.28
C ASP A 83 -0.67 7.34 -16.77
N GLY A 84 0.46 7.16 -16.08
CA GLY A 84 1.27 8.21 -15.48
C GLY A 84 0.81 8.64 -14.08
N GLY A 85 -0.34 8.18 -13.61
CA GLY A 85 -0.83 8.39 -12.25
C GLY A 85 -0.14 7.50 -11.24
N PHE A 86 -0.60 7.55 -10.00
CA PHE A 86 -0.12 6.70 -8.91
C PHE A 86 -1.24 6.42 -7.90
N VAL A 87 -1.03 5.37 -7.12
CA VAL A 87 -1.92 4.98 -6.02
C VAL A 87 -1.11 4.86 -4.75
N ILE A 88 -1.65 5.40 -3.66
CA ILE A 88 -1.15 5.20 -2.30
C ILE A 88 -2.20 4.38 -1.55
N VAL A 89 -1.76 3.33 -0.87
CA VAL A 89 -2.58 2.50 0.04
C VAL A 89 -2.03 2.61 1.45
N TRP A 90 -2.88 2.44 2.46
CA TRP A 90 -2.49 2.51 3.87
C TRP A 90 -3.44 1.69 4.74
N SER A 91 -3.04 1.43 5.98
CA SER A 91 -3.91 0.92 7.04
C SER A 91 -4.54 2.10 7.77
N ASP A 92 -5.86 2.09 7.95
CA ASP A 92 -6.65 3.14 8.59
C ASP A 92 -7.43 2.55 9.77
N GLN A 93 -7.31 3.20 10.92
CA GLN A 93 -7.96 2.75 12.14
C GLN A 93 -9.40 3.28 12.21
N TYR A 94 -10.35 2.38 12.38
CA TYR A 94 -11.79 2.64 12.56
C TYR A 94 -12.54 3.21 11.35
N ALA A 95 -11.89 3.51 10.23
CA ALA A 95 -12.55 4.14 9.09
C ALA A 95 -13.50 3.21 8.33
N ASP A 96 -13.36 1.89 8.46
CA ASP A 96 -14.28 0.89 7.89
C ASP A 96 -15.41 0.46 8.84
N GLY A 97 -15.44 1.03 10.05
CA GLY A 97 -16.42 0.72 11.09
C GLY A 97 -16.02 -0.41 12.04
N SER A 98 -14.80 -0.94 11.91
CA SER A 98 -14.23 -1.96 12.81
C SER A 98 -12.88 -1.48 13.36
N SER A 99 -11.85 -2.33 13.43
CA SER A 99 -10.53 -2.00 13.99
C SER A 99 -9.64 -1.37 12.94
N TRP A 100 -9.06 -2.15 12.04
CA TRP A 100 -8.18 -1.69 10.97
C TRP A 100 -8.73 -2.11 9.61
N GLY A 101 -8.77 -1.17 8.65
CA GLY A 101 -9.10 -1.42 7.26
C GLY A 101 -7.99 -0.93 6.32
N VAL A 102 -7.92 -1.47 5.11
CA VAL A 102 -7.00 -1.03 4.07
C VAL A 102 -7.70 -0.04 3.15
N PHE A 103 -7.15 1.16 3.04
CA PHE A 103 -7.66 2.22 2.18
C PHE A 103 -6.69 2.57 1.06
N ALA A 104 -7.22 3.19 0.03
CA ALA A 104 -6.47 3.66 -1.14
C ALA A 104 -6.95 5.02 -1.60
N GLN A 105 -6.02 5.82 -2.13
CA GLN A 105 -6.30 7.03 -2.88
C GLN A 105 -5.51 7.05 -4.18
N ARG A 106 -6.22 7.29 -5.28
CA ARG A 106 -5.63 7.41 -6.61
C ARG A 106 -5.37 8.87 -6.95
N TYR A 107 -4.27 9.10 -7.68
CA TYR A 107 -3.87 10.41 -8.19
C TYR A 107 -3.55 10.31 -9.68
N ASP A 108 -3.73 11.41 -10.41
CA ASP A 108 -3.21 11.53 -11.77
C ASP A 108 -1.72 11.87 -11.80
N ALA A 109 -1.16 12.00 -13.01
CA ALA A 109 0.24 12.35 -13.23
C ALA A 109 0.63 13.73 -12.65
N LEU A 110 -0.34 14.62 -12.43
CA LEU A 110 -0.12 15.94 -11.82
C LEU A 110 -0.24 15.92 -10.29
N GLY A 111 -0.60 14.77 -9.69
CA GLY A 111 -0.82 14.63 -8.25
C GLY A 111 -2.20 15.14 -7.80
N VAL A 112 -3.13 15.29 -8.73
CA VAL A 112 -4.52 15.61 -8.41
C VAL A 112 -5.28 14.33 -8.07
N ALA A 113 -5.95 14.32 -6.92
CA ALA A 113 -6.76 13.18 -6.49
C ALA A 113 -7.85 12.85 -7.52
N ARG A 114 -8.02 11.58 -7.82
CA ARG A 114 -9.03 11.04 -8.74
C ARG A 114 -10.05 10.21 -7.96
N GLY A 115 -11.21 10.82 -7.74
CA GLY A 115 -12.22 10.30 -6.83
C GLY A 115 -11.87 10.51 -5.36
N SER A 116 -12.68 9.93 -4.49
CA SER A 116 -12.43 9.89 -3.03
C SER A 116 -11.54 8.70 -2.67
N GLN A 117 -10.96 8.74 -1.46
CA GLN A 117 -10.38 7.51 -0.89
C GLN A 117 -11.43 6.39 -0.84
N PHE A 118 -11.02 5.18 -0.99
CA PHE A 118 -11.92 4.02 -1.00
C PHE A 118 -11.36 2.85 -0.18
N LEU A 119 -12.26 2.05 0.36
CA LEU A 119 -11.95 0.83 1.09
C LEU A 119 -11.53 -0.27 0.11
N VAL A 120 -10.40 -0.89 0.36
CA VAL A 120 -9.83 -1.96 -0.48
C VAL A 120 -10.42 -3.32 -0.13
N ASN A 121 -10.42 -3.68 1.15
CA ASN A 121 -10.95 -4.95 1.66
C ASN A 121 -12.48 -4.98 1.60
N GLN A 122 -13.06 -6.17 1.36
CA GLN A 122 -14.51 -6.39 1.41
C GLN A 122 -14.94 -6.95 2.77
N TYR A 123 -14.07 -7.74 3.40
CA TYR A 123 -14.27 -8.19 4.77
C TYR A 123 -13.82 -7.08 5.73
N THR A 124 -14.72 -6.63 6.60
CA THR A 124 -14.53 -5.46 7.48
C THR A 124 -14.58 -5.80 8.98
N LEU A 125 -14.64 -7.07 9.34
CA LEU A 125 -14.56 -7.47 10.75
C LEU A 125 -13.10 -7.67 11.16
N TYR A 126 -12.75 -7.26 12.37
CA TYR A 126 -11.39 -7.36 12.92
C TYR A 126 -10.36 -6.52 12.13
N ASP A 127 -9.10 -7.00 12.07
CA ASP A 127 -7.98 -6.24 11.51
C ASP A 127 -7.69 -6.64 10.07
N GLN A 128 -7.64 -5.66 9.18
CA GLN A 128 -7.03 -5.75 7.86
C GLN A 128 -5.92 -4.71 7.77
N GLY A 129 -4.70 -5.14 7.50
CA GLY A 129 -3.56 -4.23 7.51
C GLY A 129 -2.33 -4.75 6.77
N THR A 130 -1.20 -4.07 6.97
CA THR A 130 0.06 -4.35 6.29
C THR A 130 -0.09 -4.42 4.76
N PRO A 131 -0.67 -3.38 4.11
CA PRO A 131 -0.90 -3.43 2.67
C PRO A 131 0.40 -3.35 1.88
N ALA A 132 0.43 -4.08 0.75
CA ALA A 132 1.41 -3.90 -0.30
C ALA A 132 0.69 -3.78 -1.64
N ILE A 133 1.30 -3.06 -2.59
CA ILE A 133 0.69 -2.75 -3.88
C ILE A 133 1.70 -2.92 -5.01
N ALA A 134 1.25 -3.42 -6.16
CA ALA A 134 2.04 -3.47 -7.38
C ALA A 134 1.18 -3.17 -8.61
N ALA A 135 1.77 -2.49 -9.60
CA ALA A 135 1.13 -2.27 -10.89
C ALA A 135 1.11 -3.55 -11.72
N VAL A 136 0.00 -3.79 -12.41
CA VAL A 136 -0.18 -4.85 -13.41
C VAL A 136 -0.68 -4.23 -14.71
N ASP A 137 -0.73 -5.01 -15.78
CA ASP A 137 -1.31 -4.55 -17.05
C ASP A 137 -2.76 -4.09 -16.83
N GLY A 138 -3.00 -2.82 -17.18
CA GLY A 138 -4.32 -2.21 -17.09
C GLY A 138 -4.78 -1.84 -15.66
N GLY A 139 -3.90 -1.93 -14.64
CA GLY A 139 -4.29 -1.58 -13.29
C GLY A 139 -3.27 -1.87 -12.20
N PHE A 140 -3.76 -2.31 -11.05
CA PHE A 140 -2.92 -2.64 -9.89
C PHE A 140 -3.53 -3.75 -9.05
N VAL A 141 -2.71 -4.36 -8.22
CA VAL A 141 -3.11 -5.36 -7.22
C VAL A 141 -2.69 -4.86 -5.86
N VAL A 142 -3.61 -4.90 -4.89
CA VAL A 142 -3.32 -4.68 -3.48
C VAL A 142 -3.39 -6.02 -2.78
N THR A 143 -2.45 -6.28 -1.87
CA THR A 143 -2.46 -7.44 -0.97
C THR A 143 -2.33 -6.96 0.47
N TRP A 144 -2.93 -7.68 1.41
CA TRP A 144 -2.95 -7.35 2.84
C TRP A 144 -3.08 -8.60 3.71
N ALA A 145 -2.81 -8.43 5.00
CA ALA A 145 -3.15 -9.43 6.02
C ALA A 145 -4.55 -9.17 6.58
N SER A 146 -5.36 -10.20 6.75
CA SER A 146 -6.71 -10.12 7.31
C SER A 146 -6.88 -11.10 8.45
N LEU A 147 -7.31 -10.60 9.61
CA LEU A 147 -7.51 -11.40 10.83
C LEU A 147 -8.86 -12.10 10.81
N TYR A 148 -8.88 -13.39 11.09
CA TYR A 148 -10.08 -14.24 11.23
C TYR A 148 -11.01 -14.28 10.01
N GLN A 149 -10.56 -13.91 8.84
CA GLN A 149 -11.36 -13.97 7.62
C GLN A 149 -11.45 -15.40 7.06
N ASP A 150 -10.49 -16.24 7.38
CA ASP A 150 -10.50 -17.66 7.02
C ASP A 150 -10.69 -18.55 8.27
N ASP A 151 -10.91 -19.84 8.04
CA ASP A 151 -11.16 -20.82 9.10
C ASP A 151 -9.92 -21.13 9.96
N GLY A 152 -8.77 -20.53 9.67
CA GLY A 152 -7.50 -20.78 10.34
C GLY A 152 -7.33 -20.14 11.72
N GLY A 153 -8.25 -19.25 12.10
CA GLY A 153 -8.25 -18.63 13.43
C GLY A 153 -7.10 -17.65 13.68
N SER A 154 -6.48 -17.13 12.63
CA SER A 154 -5.34 -16.21 12.68
C SER A 154 -5.35 -15.27 11.46
N TYR A 155 -4.21 -14.64 11.14
CA TYR A 155 -4.08 -13.85 9.91
C TYR A 155 -3.93 -14.74 8.68
N GLY A 156 -4.66 -14.40 7.60
CA GLY A 156 -4.46 -14.89 6.25
C GLY A 156 -4.09 -13.74 5.30
N VAL A 157 -3.44 -14.06 4.18
CA VAL A 157 -3.07 -13.09 3.14
C VAL A 157 -4.14 -13.05 2.06
N TYR A 158 -4.64 -11.86 1.78
CA TYR A 158 -5.66 -11.60 0.77
C TYR A 158 -5.16 -10.61 -0.27
N ALA A 159 -5.80 -10.61 -1.43
CA ALA A 159 -5.52 -9.67 -2.50
C ALA A 159 -6.78 -9.30 -3.29
N ARG A 160 -6.74 -8.14 -3.96
CA ARG A 160 -7.78 -7.67 -4.85
C ARG A 160 -7.18 -6.90 -6.01
N ARG A 161 -7.76 -7.09 -7.20
CA ARG A 161 -7.36 -6.39 -8.43
C ARG A 161 -8.24 -5.19 -8.69
N TYR A 162 -7.61 -4.15 -9.26
CA TYR A 162 -8.24 -2.90 -9.66
C TYR A 162 -7.78 -2.52 -11.06
N ALA A 163 -8.67 -1.89 -11.82
CA ALA A 163 -8.32 -1.23 -13.07
C ALA A 163 -7.56 0.10 -12.80
N ASN A 164 -6.97 0.69 -13.84
CA ASN A 164 -6.27 1.98 -13.74
C ASN A 164 -7.15 3.12 -13.20
N ASP A 165 -8.45 3.06 -13.41
CA ASP A 165 -9.40 4.06 -12.90
C ASP A 165 -9.74 3.89 -11.41
N GLY A 166 -9.26 2.83 -10.77
CA GLY A 166 -9.53 2.48 -9.37
C GLY A 166 -10.79 1.63 -9.18
N SER A 167 -11.49 1.27 -10.24
CA SER A 167 -12.62 0.34 -10.15
C SER A 167 -12.13 -1.08 -9.86
N PRO A 168 -12.81 -1.85 -8.98
CA PRO A 168 -12.42 -3.22 -8.70
C PRO A 168 -12.65 -4.11 -9.93
N SER A 169 -11.63 -4.84 -10.37
CA SER A 169 -11.70 -5.80 -11.46
C SER A 169 -11.83 -7.25 -10.97
N SER A 170 -11.81 -7.47 -9.67
CA SER A 170 -12.13 -8.76 -9.04
C SER A 170 -12.80 -8.57 -7.67
N ALA A 171 -13.44 -9.64 -7.17
CA ALA A 171 -13.63 -9.78 -5.73
C ALA A 171 -12.27 -9.94 -5.05
N GLU A 172 -12.23 -9.76 -3.72
CA GLU A 172 -11.05 -10.16 -2.95
C GLU A 172 -10.91 -11.68 -2.96
N PHE A 173 -9.67 -12.16 -2.91
CA PHE A 173 -9.37 -13.59 -2.88
C PHE A 173 -8.19 -13.87 -1.93
N ARG A 174 -8.23 -15.04 -1.32
CA ARG A 174 -7.15 -15.52 -0.46
C ARG A 174 -5.94 -15.95 -1.29
N VAL A 175 -4.76 -15.57 -0.84
CA VAL A 175 -3.47 -15.86 -1.49
C VAL A 175 -2.82 -17.12 -0.90
N ASN A 176 -2.81 -17.24 0.43
CA ASN A 176 -2.24 -18.41 1.11
C ASN A 176 -3.17 -19.62 1.03
N THR A 177 -2.59 -20.80 0.90
CA THR A 177 -3.31 -22.09 0.92
C THR A 177 -3.25 -22.77 2.29
N ASN A 178 -2.19 -22.54 3.05
CA ASN A 178 -2.07 -23.03 4.42
C ASN A 178 -2.87 -22.13 5.37
N LEU A 179 -3.71 -22.71 6.21
CA LEU A 179 -4.53 -22.01 7.21
C LEU A 179 -3.95 -22.09 8.62
N GLY A 180 -2.96 -22.94 8.86
CA GLY A 180 -2.32 -23.08 10.17
C GLY A 180 -1.34 -21.95 10.45
N GLY A 181 -1.39 -21.40 11.66
CA GLY A 181 -0.54 -20.29 12.07
C GLY A 181 -0.93 -18.95 11.42
N SER A 182 -0.13 -17.93 11.69
CA SER A 182 -0.36 -16.58 11.17
C SER A 182 0.37 -16.38 9.85
N GLN A 183 -0.31 -15.85 8.84
CA GLN A 183 0.26 -15.41 7.58
C GLN A 183 0.07 -13.89 7.46
N ASN A 184 1.17 -13.14 7.51
CA ASN A 184 1.15 -11.68 7.55
C ASN A 184 2.33 -11.05 6.79
N GLU A 185 2.44 -9.72 6.84
CA GLU A 185 3.50 -8.95 6.20
C GLU A 185 3.68 -9.31 4.71
N PRO A 186 2.61 -9.26 3.88
CA PRO A 186 2.74 -9.57 2.47
C PRO A 186 3.60 -8.53 1.75
N ALA A 187 4.34 -8.99 0.74
CA ALA A 187 4.97 -8.15 -0.26
C ALA A 187 4.62 -8.67 -1.65
N ILE A 188 4.51 -7.79 -2.63
CA ILE A 188 4.10 -8.10 -3.99
C ILE A 188 5.07 -7.49 -5.00
N ALA A 189 5.36 -8.22 -6.06
CA ALA A 189 6.11 -7.73 -7.21
C ALA A 189 5.50 -8.28 -8.51
N THR A 190 5.69 -7.54 -9.61
CA THR A 190 5.18 -7.90 -10.93
C THR A 190 6.30 -8.29 -11.88
N PHE A 191 6.02 -9.23 -12.76
CA PHE A 191 6.88 -9.61 -13.88
C PHE A 191 6.54 -8.77 -15.11
N ALA A 192 7.48 -8.66 -16.03
CA ALA A 192 7.23 -8.01 -17.33
C ALA A 192 6.11 -8.65 -18.14
N SER A 193 5.72 -9.89 -17.83
CA SER A 193 4.59 -10.60 -18.44
C SER A 193 3.22 -10.20 -17.89
N GLY A 194 3.14 -9.25 -16.95
CA GLY A 194 1.91 -8.89 -16.24
C GLY A 194 1.49 -9.88 -15.13
N ALA A 195 2.20 -11.00 -14.97
CA ALA A 195 2.04 -11.87 -13.81
C ALA A 195 2.61 -11.22 -12.55
N PHE A 196 2.15 -11.63 -11.36
CA PHE A 196 2.69 -11.14 -10.10
C PHE A 196 3.01 -12.29 -9.14
N VAL A 197 3.88 -12.02 -8.20
CA VAL A 197 4.24 -12.90 -7.10
C VAL A 197 3.95 -12.18 -5.79
N VAL A 198 3.33 -12.90 -4.86
CA VAL A 198 3.16 -12.46 -3.47
C VAL A 198 4.02 -13.33 -2.59
N VAL A 199 4.75 -12.72 -1.68
CA VAL A 199 5.49 -13.39 -0.61
C VAL A 199 4.97 -12.88 0.73
N TRP A 200 5.02 -13.70 1.75
CA TRP A 200 4.54 -13.35 3.08
C TRP A 200 5.30 -14.11 4.17
N ARG A 201 5.20 -13.61 5.37
CA ARG A 201 5.65 -14.33 6.56
C ARG A 201 4.60 -15.35 6.96
N SER A 202 5.02 -16.58 7.24
CA SER A 202 4.16 -17.66 7.73
C SER A 202 4.74 -18.25 9.01
N ASP A 203 3.95 -18.27 10.07
CA ASP A 203 4.38 -18.83 11.35
C ASP A 203 4.17 -20.35 11.37
N SER A 204 5.17 -21.08 11.90
CA SER A 204 5.11 -22.51 12.20
C SER A 204 4.88 -23.46 11.01
N GLN A 205 5.03 -23.02 9.78
CA GLN A 205 4.74 -23.84 8.59
C GLN A 205 5.85 -24.86 8.27
N ASP A 206 7.09 -24.59 8.68
CA ASP A 206 8.25 -25.48 8.50
C ASP A 206 8.61 -26.29 9.76
N GLY A 207 7.78 -26.15 10.81
CA GLY A 207 8.01 -26.84 12.10
C GLY A 207 8.89 -26.06 13.07
N SER A 208 9.36 -24.84 12.70
CA SER A 208 10.04 -23.90 13.60
C SER A 208 9.14 -22.71 13.93
N GLY A 209 9.59 -21.80 14.80
CA GLY A 209 8.79 -20.65 15.23
C GLY A 209 8.55 -19.60 14.15
N ALA A 210 8.32 -18.38 14.58
CA ALA A 210 8.04 -17.25 13.68
C ALA A 210 9.23 -16.93 12.77
N GLY A 211 8.96 -16.57 11.51
CA GLY A 211 9.96 -16.06 10.57
C GLY A 211 10.00 -16.72 9.20
N ASP A 212 9.22 -17.76 8.99
CA ASP A 212 9.13 -18.41 7.68
C ASP A 212 8.53 -17.46 6.64
N ARG A 213 9.14 -17.46 5.45
CA ARG A 213 8.60 -16.76 4.29
C ARG A 213 8.23 -17.74 3.21
N LYS A 214 7.02 -17.62 2.70
CA LYS A 214 6.51 -18.43 1.60
C LYS A 214 6.15 -17.52 0.42
N SER A 215 6.11 -18.07 -0.76
CA SER A 215 5.77 -17.35 -1.97
C SER A 215 4.72 -18.12 -2.77
N THR A 216 3.81 -17.37 -3.38
CA THR A 216 2.84 -17.89 -4.34
C THR A 216 2.90 -17.06 -5.60
N ARG A 217 3.01 -17.72 -6.74
CA ARG A 217 2.88 -17.07 -8.05
C ARG A 217 1.43 -17.21 -8.51
N LEU A 218 0.80 -16.06 -8.78
CA LEU A 218 -0.54 -15.99 -9.34
C LEU A 218 -0.41 -15.55 -10.79
N ASN A 219 -0.83 -16.39 -11.73
CA ASN A 219 -0.85 -16.03 -13.15
C ASN A 219 -2.07 -15.14 -13.42
N SER A 220 -1.85 -14.07 -14.19
CA SER A 220 -2.89 -13.13 -14.60
C SER A 220 -3.68 -13.55 -15.83
N SER A 221 -3.40 -14.76 -16.38
CA SER A 221 -4.13 -15.25 -17.54
C SER A 221 -5.53 -15.71 -17.12
N HIS A 222 -6.49 -14.81 -17.22
CA HIS A 222 -7.83 -15.03 -17.75
C HIS A 222 -8.51 -13.69 -17.95
#